data_786c98b49ee31758facd622867a7f300
#
_entry.id   786c98b49ee31758facd622867a7f300
#
_cell.length_a   1.000
_cell.length_b   1.000
_cell.length_c   1.000
_cell.angle_alpha   90.00
_cell.angle_beta   90.00
_cell.angle_gamma   90.00
#
_symmetry.space_group_name_H-M   'P 1'
#
loop_
_entity.id
_entity.type
_entity.pdbx_description
1 polymer ?
#
loop_
_entity_poly.entity_id
_entity_poly.type
_entity_poly.pdbx_seq_one_letter_code
_entity_poly.pdbx_strand_id
1 'polypeptide(L)'
;MNNGSILNCVICAALFSLLAVGMAAAQQKNFTDDNFPAQGGDIKITFIGHGTLMIAYAGKVIHVDPVSMYADYATLPKADLILVTHEHGDHLDGKAIQAVTTSRTTLITNQASAKNLSGASVMQNGDTRTIDGITIDAVPAYNPDKQFHPKGNGNGYVLTLGGKRIFVAGDTENVPEIKALKDIDIAFLPMNLPFTMTPEQVADTAKAMKPKILYPYHFGETDTNELVRLMGGEKDIEVRIRDLK
;
A
#
# COMPACT_ATOMS: atom_id res chain seq x y z
N MET A 1 -33.20 89.44 7.43
CA MET A 1 -33.08 88.69 8.65
C MET A 1 -33.55 87.28 8.36
N ASN A 2 -32.68 86.41 7.98
CA ASN A 2 -32.98 84.99 7.90
C ASN A 2 -31.67 84.22 7.98
N ASN A 3 -31.47 83.57 9.11
CA ASN A 3 -30.36 82.68 9.31
C ASN A 3 -30.73 81.30 8.77
N GLY A 4 -30.05 80.84 7.77
CA GLY A 4 -30.15 79.48 7.28
C GLY A 4 -29.03 78.61 7.85
N SER A 5 -29.40 77.67 8.70
CA SER A 5 -28.49 76.60 9.21
C SER A 5 -28.20 75.58 8.16
N ILE A 6 -26.90 75.35 7.90
CA ILE A 6 -26.43 74.29 7.04
C ILE A 6 -26.17 73.06 7.89
N LEU A 7 -26.94 71.99 7.64
CA LEU A 7 -26.80 70.68 8.30
C LEU A 7 -25.76 69.84 7.53
N ASN A 8 -24.58 69.65 8.10
CA ASN A 8 -23.56 68.78 7.57
C ASN A 8 -23.91 67.31 7.84
N CYS A 9 -24.24 66.59 6.80
CA CYS A 9 -24.44 65.15 6.82
C CYS A 9 -23.09 64.46 6.65
N VAL A 10 -22.57 63.89 7.75
CA VAL A 10 -21.34 63.05 7.70
C VAL A 10 -21.75 61.63 7.34
N ILE A 11 -21.40 61.22 6.11
CA ILE A 11 -21.57 59.82 5.67
C ILE A 11 -20.37 59.03 6.16
N CYS A 12 -20.58 58.19 7.19
CA CYS A 12 -19.63 57.19 7.60
C CYS A 12 -19.65 56.02 6.60
N ALA A 13 -18.66 55.97 5.71
CA ALA A 13 -18.43 54.78 4.86
C ALA A 13 -17.68 53.71 5.68
N ALA A 14 -18.42 52.69 6.12
CA ALA A 14 -17.81 51.47 6.72
C ALA A 14 -17.20 50.60 5.64
N LEU A 15 -15.86 50.59 5.54
CA LEU A 15 -15.12 49.62 4.73
C LEU A 15 -15.18 48.23 5.39
N PHE A 16 -16.01 47.36 4.83
CA PHE A 16 -15.95 45.93 5.14
C PHE A 16 -14.78 45.30 4.35
N SER A 17 -13.66 45.06 5.02
CA SER A 17 -12.56 44.29 4.47
C SER A 17 -12.96 42.80 4.49
N LEU A 18 -13.37 42.22 3.36
CA LEU A 18 -13.48 40.78 3.21
C LEU A 18 -12.07 40.17 3.24
N LEU A 19 -11.68 39.59 4.35
CA LEU A 19 -10.55 38.65 4.41
C LEU A 19 -10.98 37.37 3.69
N ALA A 20 -10.59 37.23 2.43
CA ALA A 20 -10.64 35.97 1.71
C ALA A 20 -9.57 35.04 2.33
N VAL A 21 -10.00 34.19 3.26
CA VAL A 21 -9.20 33.06 3.73
C VAL A 21 -9.11 32.09 2.57
N GLY A 22 -8.03 32.18 1.80
CA GLY A 22 -7.72 31.19 0.78
C GLY A 22 -7.45 29.85 1.47
N MET A 23 -8.42 28.95 1.48
CA MET A 23 -8.18 27.55 1.77
C MET A 23 -7.27 27.03 0.64
N ALA A 24 -5.98 26.89 0.93
CA ALA A 24 -5.08 26.12 0.09
C ALA A 24 -5.65 24.68 0.06
N ALA A 25 -6.29 24.33 -1.04
CA ALA A 25 -6.64 22.93 -1.29
C ALA A 25 -5.33 22.15 -1.30
N ALA A 26 -5.13 21.26 -0.35
CA ALA A 26 -4.01 20.34 -0.36
C ALA A 26 -4.05 19.62 -1.71
N GLN A 27 -2.97 19.74 -2.50
CA GLN A 27 -2.89 19.11 -3.80
C GLN A 27 -2.92 17.61 -3.60
N GLN A 28 -4.02 16.96 -3.99
CA GLN A 28 -4.16 15.52 -3.87
C GLN A 28 -3.06 14.85 -4.70
N LYS A 29 -2.23 14.02 -4.07
CA LYS A 29 -1.19 13.26 -4.75
C LYS A 29 -1.85 12.34 -5.77
N ASN A 30 -1.50 12.49 -7.05
CA ASN A 30 -1.97 11.60 -8.10
C ASN A 30 -1.10 10.34 -8.06
N PHE A 31 -1.71 9.21 -7.72
CA PHE A 31 -1.06 7.90 -7.77
C PHE A 31 -1.17 7.30 -9.16
N THR A 32 -0.18 6.51 -9.54
CA THR A 32 -0.25 5.68 -10.74
C THR A 32 -1.01 4.39 -10.44
N ASP A 33 -1.69 3.86 -11.47
CA ASP A 33 -2.47 2.63 -11.38
C ASP A 33 -2.08 1.68 -12.52
N ASP A 34 -2.17 0.37 -12.26
CA ASP A 34 -2.22 -0.65 -13.30
C ASP A 34 -3.54 -1.44 -13.20
N ASN A 35 -4.10 -1.82 -14.35
CA ASN A 35 -5.35 -2.58 -14.43
C ASN A 35 -5.10 -3.95 -15.06
N PHE A 36 -5.74 -4.99 -14.49
CA PHE A 36 -5.56 -6.38 -14.90
C PHE A 36 -6.92 -7.04 -15.10
N PRO A 37 -7.23 -7.54 -16.31
CA PRO A 37 -8.45 -8.30 -16.53
C PRO A 37 -8.51 -9.54 -15.63
N ALA A 38 -9.66 -9.74 -14.95
CA ALA A 38 -9.91 -10.90 -14.11
C ALA A 38 -11.38 -11.33 -14.22
N GLN A 39 -11.69 -12.52 -13.73
CA GLN A 39 -13.08 -12.99 -13.70
C GLN A 39 -13.88 -12.12 -12.71
N GLY A 40 -15.05 -11.61 -13.14
CA GLY A 40 -15.89 -10.76 -12.30
C GLY A 40 -15.55 -9.27 -12.31
N GLY A 41 -14.55 -8.84 -13.09
CA GLY A 41 -14.16 -7.45 -13.29
C GLY A 41 -12.65 -7.23 -13.21
N ASP A 42 -12.20 -6.06 -13.62
CA ASP A 42 -10.79 -5.71 -13.60
C ASP A 42 -10.30 -5.52 -12.17
N ILE A 43 -9.05 -5.94 -11.93
CA ILE A 43 -8.30 -5.63 -10.72
C ILE A 43 -7.51 -4.36 -11.00
N LYS A 44 -7.77 -3.32 -10.23
CA LYS A 44 -7.00 -2.07 -10.27
C LYS A 44 -6.04 -2.03 -9.08
N ILE A 45 -4.74 -1.90 -9.34
CA ILE A 45 -3.72 -1.73 -8.31
C ILE A 45 -3.19 -0.31 -8.35
N THR A 46 -3.34 0.42 -7.26
CA THR A 46 -2.85 1.79 -7.07
C THR A 46 -1.57 1.75 -6.24
N PHE A 47 -0.51 2.36 -6.75
CA PHE A 47 0.80 2.41 -6.11
C PHE A 47 0.89 3.66 -5.23
N ILE A 48 0.72 3.48 -3.91
CA ILE A 48 0.67 4.60 -2.95
C ILE A 48 2.09 5.09 -2.62
N GLY A 49 3.02 4.15 -2.41
CA GLY A 49 4.43 4.42 -2.12
C GLY A 49 5.02 3.40 -1.16
N HIS A 50 6.32 3.16 -1.26
CA HIS A 50 7.06 2.23 -0.41
C HIS A 50 6.46 0.81 -0.42
N GLY A 51 6.02 0.30 0.75
CA GLY A 51 5.32 -1.00 0.90
C GLY A 51 3.80 -0.91 0.72
N THR A 52 3.26 0.27 0.44
CA THR A 52 1.83 0.56 0.54
C THR A 52 1.11 0.48 -0.81
N LEU A 53 0.05 -0.33 -0.85
CA LEU A 53 -0.78 -0.53 -2.04
C LEU A 53 -2.27 -0.36 -1.71
N MET A 54 -3.06 0.06 -2.73
CA MET A 54 -4.52 -0.05 -2.70
C MET A 54 -4.98 -0.87 -3.90
N ILE A 55 -5.83 -1.87 -3.65
CA ILE A 55 -6.34 -2.78 -4.68
C ILE A 55 -7.86 -2.65 -4.71
N ALA A 56 -8.42 -2.38 -5.88
CA ALA A 56 -9.86 -2.38 -6.09
C ALA A 56 -10.25 -3.55 -7.01
N TYR A 57 -11.26 -4.33 -6.60
CA TYR A 57 -11.76 -5.47 -7.35
C TYR A 57 -13.22 -5.75 -7.00
N ALA A 58 -14.08 -5.94 -8.01
CA ALA A 58 -15.50 -6.30 -7.85
C ALA A 58 -16.25 -5.42 -6.82
N GLY A 59 -15.97 -4.11 -6.81
CA GLY A 59 -16.57 -3.15 -5.89
C GLY A 59 -16.00 -3.18 -4.46
N LYS A 60 -14.96 -3.97 -4.20
CA LYS A 60 -14.23 -4.04 -2.93
C LYS A 60 -12.94 -3.25 -2.99
N VAL A 61 -12.56 -2.67 -1.87
CA VAL A 61 -11.30 -1.93 -1.68
C VAL A 61 -10.44 -2.61 -0.62
N ILE A 62 -9.21 -2.93 -0.99
CA ILE A 62 -8.21 -3.56 -0.13
C ILE A 62 -7.08 -2.58 0.05
N HIS A 63 -6.71 -2.26 1.28
CA HIS A 63 -5.48 -1.52 1.59
C HIS A 63 -4.44 -2.49 2.16
N VAL A 64 -3.23 -2.44 1.63
CA VAL A 64 -2.07 -3.17 2.15
C VAL A 64 -1.10 -2.17 2.76
N ASP A 65 -0.72 -2.40 4.00
CA ASP A 65 0.22 -1.58 4.79
C ASP A 65 -0.06 -0.07 4.68
N PRO A 66 -1.25 0.41 5.08
CA PRO A 66 -1.61 1.82 4.95
C PRO A 66 -0.80 2.70 5.92
N VAL A 67 -0.04 3.67 5.36
CA VAL A 67 0.82 4.59 6.13
C VAL A 67 0.64 6.03 5.68
N SER A 68 0.31 6.92 6.62
CA SER A 68 -0.01 8.34 6.38
C SER A 68 1.14 9.16 5.78
N MET A 69 2.38 8.66 5.88
CA MET A 69 3.54 9.30 5.26
C MET A 69 3.42 9.37 3.73
N TYR A 70 2.73 8.38 3.11
CA TYR A 70 2.67 8.24 1.66
C TYR A 70 1.40 8.82 1.05
N ALA A 71 0.31 8.95 1.84
CA ALA A 71 -0.97 9.48 1.37
C ALA A 71 -1.80 10.14 2.50
N ASP A 72 -2.69 11.06 2.12
CA ASP A 72 -3.79 11.48 2.99
C ASP A 72 -4.95 10.47 2.90
N TYR A 73 -4.99 9.53 3.83
CA TYR A 73 -5.98 8.46 3.87
C TYR A 73 -7.42 8.94 4.13
N ALA A 74 -7.62 10.17 4.57
CA ALA A 74 -8.95 10.76 4.67
C ALA A 74 -9.59 10.98 3.30
N THR A 75 -8.78 11.12 2.25
CA THR A 75 -9.22 11.34 0.86
C THR A 75 -9.35 10.06 0.04
N LEU A 76 -8.85 8.93 0.56
CA LEU A 76 -8.90 7.65 -0.12
C LEU A 76 -10.19 6.87 0.14
N PRO A 77 -10.59 5.95 -0.73
CA PRO A 77 -11.73 5.07 -0.52
C PRO A 77 -11.63 4.30 0.80
N LYS A 78 -12.79 4.09 1.46
CA LYS A 78 -12.86 3.24 2.66
C LYS A 78 -12.57 1.79 2.31
N ALA A 79 -11.94 1.09 3.25
CA ALA A 79 -11.55 -0.29 3.08
C ALA A 79 -12.70 -1.27 3.36
N ASP A 80 -12.84 -2.30 2.53
CA ASP A 80 -13.52 -3.54 2.87
C ASP A 80 -12.55 -4.49 3.60
N LEU A 81 -11.27 -4.49 3.18
CA LEU A 81 -10.21 -5.31 3.77
C LEU A 81 -8.95 -4.47 3.98
N ILE A 82 -8.31 -4.61 5.12
CA ILE A 82 -6.97 -4.07 5.41
C ILE A 82 -6.06 -5.24 5.75
N LEU A 83 -4.90 -5.30 5.11
CA LEU A 83 -3.84 -6.25 5.38
C LEU A 83 -2.63 -5.50 5.92
N VAL A 84 -2.11 -5.92 7.07
CA VAL A 84 -0.85 -5.41 7.64
C VAL A 84 0.13 -6.56 7.70
N THR A 85 1.29 -6.40 7.05
CA THR A 85 2.30 -7.46 6.95
C THR A 85 3.07 -7.66 8.25
N HIS A 86 3.45 -6.57 8.90
CA HIS A 86 4.20 -6.60 10.16
C HIS A 86 4.12 -5.25 10.91
N GLU A 87 4.74 -5.18 12.11
CA GLU A 87 4.55 -4.10 13.08
C GLU A 87 5.43 -2.87 12.88
N HIS A 88 6.32 -2.81 11.90
CA HIS A 88 7.18 -1.64 11.67
C HIS A 88 6.37 -0.42 11.23
N GLY A 89 6.85 0.78 11.60
CA GLY A 89 6.10 2.03 11.42
C GLY A 89 5.93 2.48 9.97
N ASP A 90 6.69 1.92 9.05
CA ASP A 90 6.57 2.11 7.60
C ASP A 90 5.59 1.12 6.92
N HIS A 91 4.99 0.20 7.71
CA HIS A 91 3.94 -0.74 7.30
C HIS A 91 2.68 -0.66 8.16
N LEU A 92 2.79 -0.18 9.42
CA LEU A 92 1.68 -0.07 10.35
C LEU A 92 1.52 1.36 10.85
N ASP A 93 0.46 2.03 10.42
CA ASP A 93 0.06 3.35 10.92
C ASP A 93 -1.41 3.32 11.35
N GLY A 94 -1.64 3.40 12.66
CA GLY A 94 -2.97 3.39 13.25
C GLY A 94 -3.87 4.54 12.77
N LYS A 95 -3.29 5.71 12.40
CA LYS A 95 -4.07 6.85 11.87
C LYS A 95 -4.56 6.57 10.45
N ALA A 96 -3.69 6.04 9.58
CA ALA A 96 -4.05 5.66 8.23
C ALA A 96 -5.12 4.56 8.24
N ILE A 97 -4.91 3.52 9.06
CA ILE A 97 -5.87 2.43 9.27
C ILE A 97 -7.23 2.98 9.72
N GLN A 98 -7.25 3.81 10.76
CA GLN A 98 -8.48 4.41 11.27
C GLN A 98 -9.20 5.25 10.21
N ALA A 99 -8.45 6.01 9.41
CA ALA A 99 -9.02 6.88 8.40
C ALA A 99 -9.79 6.13 7.31
N VAL A 100 -9.43 4.89 6.97
CA VAL A 100 -10.12 4.08 5.96
C VAL A 100 -11.03 3.00 6.54
N THR A 101 -11.00 2.77 7.85
CA THR A 101 -11.85 1.77 8.53
C THR A 101 -13.31 2.23 8.63
N THR A 102 -14.22 1.28 8.47
CA THR A 102 -15.66 1.40 8.73
C THR A 102 -16.12 0.24 9.62
N SER A 103 -17.38 0.21 10.04
CA SER A 103 -17.93 -0.92 10.79
C SER A 103 -17.99 -2.24 10.00
N ARG A 104 -17.74 -2.20 8.67
CA ARG A 104 -17.73 -3.37 7.80
C ARG A 104 -16.31 -3.81 7.38
N THR A 105 -15.31 -3.03 7.74
CA THR A 105 -13.91 -3.32 7.37
C THR A 105 -13.41 -4.52 8.15
N THR A 106 -12.84 -5.49 7.45
CA THR A 106 -12.04 -6.58 8.06
C THR A 106 -10.58 -6.15 8.09
N LEU A 107 -9.97 -6.20 9.28
CA LEU A 107 -8.54 -5.92 9.47
C LEU A 107 -7.82 -7.23 9.79
N ILE A 108 -6.86 -7.60 8.97
CA ILE A 108 -6.02 -8.79 9.12
C ILE A 108 -4.57 -8.38 9.32
N THR A 109 -3.88 -9.06 10.22
CA THR A 109 -2.47 -8.81 10.50
C THR A 109 -1.78 -10.01 11.16
N ASN A 110 -0.47 -9.90 11.45
CA ASN A 110 0.29 -10.84 12.26
C ASN A 110 0.04 -10.63 13.77
N GLN A 111 0.52 -11.56 14.59
CA GLN A 111 0.34 -11.52 16.06
C GLN A 111 1.01 -10.29 16.71
N ALA A 112 2.15 -9.83 16.19
CA ALA A 112 2.86 -8.69 16.77
C ALA A 112 2.12 -7.37 16.53
N SER A 113 1.65 -7.14 15.32
CA SER A 113 0.86 -5.95 14.94
C SER A 113 -0.49 -5.89 15.68
N ALA A 114 -1.13 -7.04 15.89
CA ALA A 114 -2.44 -7.11 16.56
C ALA A 114 -2.40 -6.58 18.01
N LYS A 115 -1.23 -6.53 18.64
CA LYS A 115 -1.07 -5.93 19.99
C LYS A 115 -1.36 -4.44 20.00
N ASN A 116 -1.17 -3.77 18.86
CA ASN A 116 -1.34 -2.33 18.68
C ASN A 116 -2.61 -1.96 17.90
N LEU A 117 -3.39 -2.96 17.44
CA LEU A 117 -4.55 -2.77 16.56
C LEU A 117 -5.81 -3.40 17.17
N SER A 118 -6.70 -2.59 17.70
CA SER A 118 -7.98 -3.08 18.23
C SER A 118 -8.86 -3.63 17.10
N GLY A 119 -9.46 -4.80 17.33
CA GLY A 119 -10.37 -5.46 16.40
C GLY A 119 -9.67 -6.17 15.23
N ALA A 120 -8.34 -6.24 15.22
CA ALA A 120 -7.62 -6.97 14.19
C ALA A 120 -7.78 -8.51 14.37
N SER A 121 -7.97 -9.18 13.24
CA SER A 121 -7.92 -10.64 13.15
C SER A 121 -6.51 -11.09 12.81
N VAL A 122 -5.97 -12.03 13.60
CA VAL A 122 -4.63 -12.57 13.36
C VAL A 122 -4.67 -13.68 12.33
N MET A 123 -3.74 -13.64 11.37
CA MET A 123 -3.34 -14.79 10.55
C MET A 123 -1.90 -15.15 10.89
N GLN A 124 -1.63 -16.44 11.01
CA GLN A 124 -0.29 -17.01 11.16
C GLN A 124 0.23 -17.48 9.81
N ASN A 125 1.56 -17.61 9.69
CA ASN A 125 2.16 -18.18 8.48
C ASN A 125 1.55 -19.57 8.18
N GLY A 126 1.05 -19.76 6.96
CA GLY A 126 0.37 -20.98 6.50
C GLY A 126 -1.15 -20.95 6.63
N ASP A 127 -1.72 -19.94 7.30
CA ASP A 127 -3.17 -19.78 7.35
C ASP A 127 -3.75 -19.38 6.00
N THR A 128 -4.96 -19.88 5.71
CA THR A 128 -5.79 -19.45 4.58
C THR A 128 -7.14 -18.96 5.09
N ARG A 129 -7.62 -17.83 4.58
CA ARG A 129 -8.98 -17.30 4.84
C ARG A 129 -9.65 -16.86 3.56
N THR A 130 -10.98 -16.94 3.53
CA THR A 130 -11.79 -16.36 2.45
C THR A 130 -12.74 -15.33 3.05
N ILE A 131 -12.68 -14.08 2.53
CA ILE A 131 -13.49 -12.95 2.96
C ILE A 131 -14.11 -12.33 1.72
N ASP A 132 -15.43 -12.27 1.67
CA ASP A 132 -16.18 -11.68 0.54
C ASP A 132 -15.75 -12.23 -0.83
N GLY A 133 -15.41 -13.52 -0.92
CA GLY A 133 -14.95 -14.17 -2.14
C GLY A 133 -13.47 -13.95 -2.48
N ILE A 134 -12.73 -13.25 -1.64
CA ILE A 134 -11.28 -13.04 -1.74
C ILE A 134 -10.58 -14.09 -0.88
N THR A 135 -9.77 -14.96 -1.47
CA THR A 135 -8.94 -15.89 -0.71
C THR A 135 -7.59 -15.24 -0.41
N ILE A 136 -7.16 -15.36 0.84
CA ILE A 136 -5.95 -14.78 1.41
C ILE A 136 -5.13 -15.91 2.02
N ASP A 137 -3.92 -16.15 1.50
CA ASP A 137 -2.96 -17.06 2.08
C ASP A 137 -1.85 -16.26 2.77
N ALA A 138 -1.59 -16.51 4.06
CA ALA A 138 -0.48 -15.90 4.77
C ALA A 138 0.80 -16.72 4.57
N VAL A 139 1.83 -16.07 4.04
CA VAL A 139 3.13 -16.67 3.70
C VAL A 139 4.19 -16.17 4.66
N PRO A 140 5.18 -16.98 5.08
CA PRO A 140 6.28 -16.48 5.91
C PRO A 140 7.04 -15.35 5.25
N ALA A 141 7.24 -14.24 5.99
CA ALA A 141 8.09 -13.13 5.61
C ALA A 141 9.13 -12.92 6.70
N TYR A 142 10.42 -13.11 6.38
CA TYR A 142 11.50 -13.01 7.36
C TYR A 142 12.89 -12.89 6.72
N ASN A 143 13.85 -12.48 7.52
CA ASN A 143 15.28 -12.44 7.17
C ASN A 143 16.02 -13.55 7.94
N PRO A 144 16.65 -14.55 7.27
CA PRO A 144 17.33 -15.63 7.94
C PRO A 144 18.50 -15.21 8.84
N ASP A 145 19.31 -14.27 8.36
CA ASP A 145 20.61 -13.94 8.95
C ASP A 145 20.72 -12.48 9.44
N LYS A 146 19.58 -11.76 9.48
CA LYS A 146 19.54 -10.35 9.96
C LYS A 146 18.74 -10.23 11.24
N GLN A 147 19.04 -9.22 12.04
CA GLN A 147 18.27 -8.94 13.26
C GLN A 147 16.85 -8.39 13.00
N PHE A 148 16.62 -7.87 11.78
CA PHE A 148 15.32 -7.38 11.37
C PHE A 148 14.45 -8.53 10.85
N HIS A 149 13.14 -8.46 11.03
CA HIS A 149 12.14 -9.40 10.49
C HIS A 149 12.43 -10.86 10.89
N PRO A 150 12.35 -11.20 12.20
CA PRO A 150 12.64 -12.57 12.65
C PRO A 150 11.60 -13.58 12.11
N LYS A 151 12.06 -14.82 11.86
CA LYS A 151 11.21 -15.90 11.36
C LYS A 151 9.99 -16.13 12.27
N GLY A 152 8.81 -16.28 11.64
CA GLY A 152 7.54 -16.54 12.33
C GLY A 152 6.81 -15.27 12.81
N ASN A 153 7.35 -14.07 12.54
CA ASN A 153 6.72 -12.81 12.90
C ASN A 153 5.93 -12.19 11.74
N GLY A 154 6.58 -11.85 10.64
CA GLY A 154 5.94 -11.20 9.49
C GLY A 154 5.11 -12.15 8.62
N ASN A 155 4.09 -11.57 7.95
CA ASN A 155 3.32 -12.21 6.89
C ASN A 155 3.54 -11.50 5.56
N GLY A 156 3.86 -12.25 4.50
CA GLY A 156 3.45 -11.91 3.16
C GLY A 156 2.03 -12.41 2.92
N TYR A 157 1.35 -11.90 1.90
CA TYR A 157 -0.01 -12.33 1.55
C TYR A 157 -0.13 -12.68 0.08
N VAL A 158 -0.71 -13.84 -0.24
CA VAL A 158 -1.19 -14.15 -1.59
C VAL A 158 -2.69 -13.91 -1.61
N LEU A 159 -3.13 -12.97 -2.46
CA LEU A 159 -4.53 -12.65 -2.69
C LEU A 159 -5.00 -13.33 -3.97
N THR A 160 -6.08 -14.12 -3.91
CA THR A 160 -6.74 -14.66 -5.09
C THR A 160 -8.00 -13.85 -5.39
N LEU A 161 -7.95 -13.09 -6.49
CA LEU A 161 -8.99 -12.17 -6.96
C LEU A 161 -9.37 -12.54 -8.39
N GLY A 162 -10.61 -13.01 -8.62
CA GLY A 162 -11.07 -13.33 -9.98
C GLY A 162 -10.17 -14.31 -10.74
N GLY A 163 -9.59 -15.28 -10.04
CA GLY A 163 -8.68 -16.27 -10.60
C GLY A 163 -7.23 -15.79 -10.78
N LYS A 164 -6.92 -14.54 -10.44
CA LYS A 164 -5.55 -13.98 -10.40
C LYS A 164 -4.95 -14.13 -9.01
N ARG A 165 -3.69 -14.54 -8.94
CA ARG A 165 -2.94 -14.64 -7.68
C ARG A 165 -1.93 -13.51 -7.59
N ILE A 166 -2.10 -12.64 -6.58
CA ILE A 166 -1.27 -11.47 -6.33
C ILE A 166 -0.51 -11.69 -5.03
N PHE A 167 0.81 -11.74 -5.10
CA PHE A 167 1.67 -11.89 -3.93
C PHE A 167 2.26 -10.55 -3.51
N VAL A 168 2.02 -10.14 -2.27
CA VAL A 168 2.68 -9.01 -1.59
C VAL A 168 3.55 -9.59 -0.49
N ALA A 169 4.86 -9.46 -0.63
CA ALA A 169 5.80 -10.22 0.19
C ALA A 169 5.92 -9.71 1.64
N GLY A 170 5.61 -8.43 1.91
CA GLY A 170 6.06 -7.79 3.14
C GLY A 170 7.59 -7.68 3.17
N ASP A 171 8.17 -7.45 4.34
CA ASP A 171 9.63 -7.37 4.47
C ASP A 171 10.24 -8.74 4.71
N THR A 172 11.03 -9.17 3.74
CA THR A 172 11.62 -10.51 3.71
C THR A 172 12.89 -10.54 2.86
N GLU A 173 13.72 -11.55 3.08
CA GLU A 173 14.75 -11.98 2.13
C GLU A 173 14.21 -13.11 1.23
N ASN A 174 15.07 -13.66 0.35
CA ASN A 174 14.73 -14.67 -0.65
C ASN A 174 14.59 -16.09 -0.03
N VAL A 175 13.71 -16.22 0.96
CA VAL A 175 13.51 -17.47 1.71
C VAL A 175 12.87 -18.58 0.87
N PRO A 176 13.10 -19.87 1.22
CA PRO A 176 12.60 -21.01 0.45
C PRO A 176 11.08 -21.01 0.28
N GLU A 177 10.33 -20.56 1.29
CA GLU A 177 8.87 -20.57 1.31
C GLU A 177 8.28 -19.67 0.19
N ILE A 178 8.84 -18.46 -0.02
CA ILE A 178 8.35 -17.57 -1.08
C ILE A 178 8.82 -18.04 -2.47
N LYS A 179 10.01 -18.61 -2.58
CA LYS A 179 10.52 -19.19 -3.84
C LYS A 179 9.71 -20.41 -4.29
N ALA A 180 9.07 -21.12 -3.35
CA ALA A 180 8.23 -22.27 -3.63
C ALA A 180 6.81 -21.91 -4.10
N LEU A 181 6.39 -20.64 -4.02
CA LEU A 181 5.08 -20.19 -4.51
C LEU A 181 4.93 -20.48 -6.01
N LYS A 182 3.73 -20.88 -6.42
CA LYS A 182 3.41 -21.22 -7.82
C LYS A 182 2.17 -20.48 -8.28
N ASP A 183 2.05 -20.35 -9.60
CA ASP A 183 0.90 -19.76 -10.27
C ASP A 183 0.64 -18.30 -9.83
N ILE A 184 1.71 -17.56 -9.57
CA ILE A 184 1.64 -16.13 -9.22
C ILE A 184 1.52 -15.30 -10.50
N ASP A 185 0.42 -14.55 -10.65
CA ASP A 185 0.27 -13.64 -11.77
C ASP A 185 1.05 -12.34 -11.55
N ILE A 186 1.04 -11.81 -10.30
CA ILE A 186 1.68 -10.53 -9.95
C ILE A 186 2.42 -10.71 -8.63
N ALA A 187 3.69 -10.34 -8.58
CA ALA A 187 4.48 -10.35 -7.36
C ALA A 187 5.05 -8.98 -7.02
N PHE A 188 4.89 -8.57 -5.77
CA PHE A 188 5.56 -7.42 -5.15
C PHE A 188 6.66 -7.95 -4.24
N LEU A 189 7.93 -7.70 -4.60
CA LEU A 189 9.09 -8.15 -3.84
C LEU A 189 9.90 -6.96 -3.31
N PRO A 190 10.22 -6.91 -1.99
CA PRO A 190 10.94 -5.79 -1.41
C PRO A 190 12.41 -5.82 -1.81
N MET A 191 13.00 -4.62 -2.03
CA MET A 191 14.38 -4.51 -2.50
C MET A 191 15.13 -3.37 -1.78
N ASN A 192 14.94 -3.24 -0.47
CA ASN A 192 15.53 -2.15 0.33
C ASN A 192 16.71 -2.62 1.17
N LEU A 193 17.92 -2.28 0.77
CA LEU A 193 19.13 -2.59 1.54
C LEU A 193 19.31 -1.60 2.71
N PRO A 194 19.77 -2.07 3.87
CA PRO A 194 20.17 -3.45 4.20
C PRO A 194 19.04 -4.32 4.76
N PHE A 195 17.78 -3.89 4.69
CA PHE A 195 16.65 -4.42 5.47
C PHE A 195 15.98 -5.63 4.83
N THR A 196 15.95 -5.71 3.50
CA THR A 196 15.27 -6.75 2.73
C THR A 196 16.18 -7.36 1.68
N MET A 197 15.69 -7.67 0.48
CA MET A 197 16.45 -8.32 -0.59
C MET A 197 17.41 -7.37 -1.31
N THR A 198 18.52 -7.93 -1.82
CA THR A 198 19.32 -7.30 -2.88
C THR A 198 18.61 -7.48 -4.24
N PRO A 199 19.01 -6.73 -5.30
CA PRO A 199 18.52 -6.95 -6.65
C PRO A 199 18.73 -8.41 -7.14
N GLU A 200 19.87 -9.04 -6.76
CA GLU A 200 20.16 -10.45 -7.11
C GLU A 200 19.22 -11.41 -6.38
N GLN A 201 18.91 -11.15 -5.11
CA GLN A 201 17.98 -11.96 -4.33
C GLN A 201 16.55 -11.85 -4.89
N VAL A 202 16.12 -10.64 -5.30
CA VAL A 202 14.83 -10.44 -5.99
C VAL A 202 14.80 -11.21 -7.31
N ALA A 203 15.85 -11.10 -8.12
CA ALA A 203 15.96 -11.82 -9.39
C ALA A 203 15.92 -13.35 -9.20
N ASP A 204 16.66 -13.88 -8.21
CA ASP A 204 16.67 -15.31 -7.86
C ASP A 204 15.28 -15.78 -7.41
N THR A 205 14.60 -15.00 -6.57
CA THR A 205 13.24 -15.30 -6.12
C THR A 205 12.25 -15.31 -7.29
N ALA A 206 12.29 -14.28 -8.13
CA ALA A 206 11.41 -14.20 -9.30
C ALA A 206 11.63 -15.34 -10.28
N LYS A 207 12.89 -15.73 -10.56
CA LYS A 207 13.23 -16.88 -11.43
C LYS A 207 12.73 -18.21 -10.88
N ALA A 208 12.71 -18.39 -9.55
CA ALA A 208 12.19 -19.60 -8.90
C ALA A 208 10.65 -19.64 -8.86
N MET A 209 10.01 -18.50 -8.54
CA MET A 209 8.56 -18.34 -8.42
C MET A 209 7.88 -18.27 -9.80
N LYS A 210 8.51 -17.59 -10.77
CA LYS A 210 8.03 -17.31 -12.13
C LYS A 210 6.70 -16.57 -12.17
N PRO A 211 6.60 -15.39 -11.52
CA PRO A 211 5.42 -14.55 -11.66
C PRO A 211 5.33 -14.02 -13.10
N LYS A 212 4.11 -13.75 -13.62
CA LYS A 212 3.97 -13.12 -14.94
C LYS A 212 4.45 -11.68 -14.92
N ILE A 213 4.18 -10.98 -13.81
CA ILE A 213 4.57 -9.58 -13.61
C ILE A 213 5.26 -9.45 -12.26
N LEU A 214 6.42 -8.79 -12.27
CA LEU A 214 7.22 -8.48 -11.09
C LEU A 214 7.29 -6.98 -10.87
N TYR A 215 6.90 -6.53 -9.69
CA TYR A 215 7.11 -5.19 -9.19
C TYR A 215 8.14 -5.23 -8.06
N PRO A 216 9.34 -4.66 -8.21
CA PRO A 216 10.12 -4.29 -7.04
C PRO A 216 9.38 -3.17 -6.31
N TYR A 217 9.25 -3.31 -5.00
CA TYR A 217 8.62 -2.31 -4.15
C TYR A 217 9.45 -2.14 -2.88
N HIS A 218 9.14 -1.15 -2.04
CA HIS A 218 9.92 -0.91 -0.83
C HIS A 218 11.43 -0.91 -1.14
N PHE A 219 11.84 -0.21 -2.21
CA PHE A 219 13.24 -0.31 -2.68
C PHE A 219 14.12 0.86 -2.18
N GLY A 220 13.56 1.90 -1.53
CA GLY A 220 14.32 3.03 -1.02
C GLY A 220 15.26 3.61 -2.09
N GLU A 221 16.56 3.66 -1.80
CA GLU A 221 17.58 4.15 -2.72
C GLU A 221 18.25 3.02 -3.55
N THR A 222 17.78 1.77 -3.44
CA THR A 222 18.34 0.66 -4.21
C THR A 222 18.05 0.84 -5.70
N ASP A 223 19.08 0.66 -6.55
CA ASP A 223 18.93 0.88 -7.99
C ASP A 223 18.07 -0.22 -8.65
N THR A 224 16.89 0.18 -9.10
CA THR A 224 15.97 -0.72 -9.81
C THR A 224 16.46 -1.14 -11.20
N ASN A 225 17.39 -0.37 -11.84
CA ASN A 225 17.95 -0.73 -13.14
C ASN A 225 18.81 -2.00 -13.04
N GLU A 226 19.43 -2.23 -11.88
CA GLU A 226 20.19 -3.48 -11.65
C GLU A 226 19.27 -4.70 -11.74
N LEU A 227 18.08 -4.66 -11.12
CA LEU A 227 17.09 -5.72 -11.26
C LEU A 227 16.65 -5.90 -12.71
N VAL A 228 16.36 -4.81 -13.44
CA VAL A 228 15.98 -4.88 -14.85
C VAL A 228 17.07 -5.57 -15.67
N ARG A 229 18.36 -5.25 -15.41
CA ARG A 229 19.51 -5.89 -16.07
C ARG A 229 19.58 -7.39 -15.76
N LEU A 230 19.40 -7.78 -14.48
CA LEU A 230 19.45 -9.18 -14.03
C LEU A 230 18.30 -10.02 -14.59
N MET A 231 17.16 -9.40 -14.88
CA MET A 231 15.96 -10.04 -15.44
C MET A 231 15.88 -9.96 -16.96
N GLY A 232 16.81 -9.30 -17.65
CA GLY A 232 16.77 -9.05 -19.09
C GLY A 232 16.73 -10.30 -19.98
N GLY A 233 17.09 -11.49 -19.45
CA GLY A 233 16.98 -12.79 -20.12
C GLY A 233 15.64 -13.53 -19.92
N GLU A 234 14.82 -13.08 -18.97
CA GLU A 234 13.58 -13.75 -18.55
C GLU A 234 12.39 -13.25 -19.38
N LYS A 235 12.08 -13.90 -20.48
CA LYS A 235 11.03 -13.46 -21.41
C LYS A 235 9.60 -13.65 -20.88
N ASP A 236 9.44 -14.55 -19.93
CA ASP A 236 8.12 -14.92 -19.37
C ASP A 236 7.77 -14.09 -18.13
N ILE A 237 8.67 -13.21 -17.66
CA ILE A 237 8.49 -12.35 -16.48
C ILE A 237 8.63 -10.89 -16.92
N GLU A 238 7.53 -10.15 -16.86
CA GLU A 238 7.55 -8.71 -17.11
C GLU A 238 7.91 -7.94 -15.83
N VAL A 239 9.06 -7.25 -15.84
CA VAL A 239 9.46 -6.36 -14.73
C VAL A 239 8.86 -4.97 -14.96
N ARG A 240 8.08 -4.49 -14.00
CA ARG A 240 7.48 -3.15 -14.04
C ARG A 240 7.98 -2.31 -12.87
N ILE A 241 8.60 -1.18 -13.16
CA ILE A 241 9.01 -0.22 -12.13
C ILE A 241 7.88 0.80 -11.92
N ARG A 242 7.52 1.04 -10.66
CA ARG A 242 6.56 2.06 -10.24
C ARG A 242 7.18 2.88 -9.09
N ASP A 243 6.55 4.02 -8.75
CA ASP A 243 7.03 4.88 -7.66
C ASP A 243 6.65 4.27 -6.29
N LEU A 244 7.41 3.22 -5.91
CA LEU A 244 7.30 2.47 -4.66
C LEU A 244 8.62 2.50 -3.87
N LYS A 245 9.26 3.68 -3.95
CA LYS A 245 10.53 4.00 -3.30
C LYS A 245 10.41 4.06 -1.78
#